data_c3d0f19a50efb58ba4d91f75eae7bffc
#
_entry.id   c3d0f19a50efb58ba4d91f75eae7bffc
#
_cell.length_a   1.000
_cell.length_b   1.000
_cell.length_c   1.000
_cell.angle_alpha   90.00
_cell.angle_beta   90.00
_cell.angle_gamma   90.00
#
_symmetry.space_group_name_H-M   'P 1'
#
loop_
_entity.id
_entity.type
_entity.pdbx_description
1 polymer ?
#
loop_
_entity_poly.entity_id
_entity_poly.type
_entity_poly.pdbx_seq_one_letter_code
_entity_poly.pdbx_strand_id
1 'polypeptide(L)'
;MKSISFIQPSRNNLKYLKWSYDSIRKNLGSHHEICWADDFSDDGTWEWMQEISKKDENVKIHRNEGPTRLGHTILYDTLVNDYATNDIVMIYHADMYACPGLDEQVLKHMKPGTVVSATRIEPPLHPDGPEKILHDCGIEPEEFDELKLMKFLENIDKDKELSKGIFAPWAIYKDDFQSIGGHDPLYAPQSKEDSDIFNRFLLNGYELVQTWQGFVYHMTSRGSRFKDGAMRNPAGQVFMKGRESSEWLEQNLRSTRNFIRKWGHFVKHDNMLYPIVPPKYDVGFVVQNCNVQMLKELEPWCSTIYVDCEYVDYIKDEQNSTKFNLSDRIKPYDNDKNNHILVKFDATKLNSENFQILVNLSEILTDSAEEGKMELDVFNFDIQSLETYEKELIKVI
;
A
#
# COMPACT_ATOMS: atom_id res chain seq x y z
N MET A 1 24.37 -13.38 -15.61
CA MET A 1 24.15 -12.54 -14.42
C MET A 1 22.65 -12.40 -14.27
N LYS A 2 22.07 -12.56 -13.07
CA LYS A 2 20.61 -12.34 -12.92
C LYS A 2 20.33 -10.85 -13.08
N SER A 3 19.27 -10.51 -13.81
CA SER A 3 18.85 -9.13 -14.07
C SER A 3 17.52 -8.85 -13.36
N ILE A 4 17.29 -7.59 -13.04
CA ILE A 4 16.06 -7.09 -12.39
C ILE A 4 15.35 -6.19 -13.40
N SER A 5 14.02 -6.27 -13.48
CA SER A 5 13.19 -5.26 -14.12
C SER A 5 12.72 -4.27 -13.06
N PHE A 6 13.19 -3.02 -13.10
CA PHE A 6 12.77 -1.93 -12.26
C PHE A 6 11.44 -1.38 -12.75
N ILE A 7 10.41 -1.43 -11.93
CA ILE A 7 9.02 -1.09 -12.28
C ILE A 7 8.69 0.28 -11.70
N GLN A 8 8.61 1.30 -12.56
CA GLN A 8 8.52 2.71 -12.17
C GLN A 8 7.39 3.47 -12.89
N PRO A 9 6.16 3.46 -12.40
CA PRO A 9 5.16 4.42 -12.86
C PRO A 9 5.51 5.85 -12.40
N SER A 10 5.21 6.82 -13.25
CA SER A 10 5.50 8.23 -12.99
C SER A 10 4.37 9.13 -13.51
N ARG A 11 4.17 10.27 -12.85
CA ARG A 11 3.31 11.33 -13.32
C ARG A 11 3.85 12.69 -12.88
N ASN A 12 4.18 13.56 -13.85
CA ASN A 12 4.68 14.91 -13.59
C ASN A 12 5.87 14.92 -12.61
N ASN A 13 6.82 14.01 -12.82
CA ASN A 13 7.98 13.78 -11.96
C ASN A 13 9.29 13.74 -12.74
N LEU A 14 9.37 14.46 -13.86
CA LEU A 14 10.49 14.37 -14.80
C LEU A 14 11.86 14.49 -14.15
N LYS A 15 12.06 15.47 -13.27
CA LYS A 15 13.36 15.70 -12.62
C LYS A 15 13.80 14.53 -11.73
N TYR A 16 12.85 13.94 -10.99
CA TYR A 16 13.15 12.79 -10.13
C TYR A 16 13.40 11.52 -10.95
N LEU A 17 12.60 11.33 -12.00
CA LEU A 17 12.76 10.16 -12.89
C LEU A 17 14.12 10.17 -13.59
N LYS A 18 14.60 11.35 -14.05
CA LYS A 18 15.96 11.52 -14.61
C LYS A 18 17.02 11.14 -13.59
N TRP A 19 16.94 11.67 -12.40
CA TRP A 19 17.85 11.40 -11.30
C TRP A 19 17.88 9.91 -10.91
N SER A 20 16.71 9.27 -10.86
CA SER A 20 16.57 7.84 -10.63
C SER A 20 17.23 7.01 -11.73
N TYR A 21 16.94 7.32 -13.01
CA TYR A 21 17.52 6.65 -14.17
C TYR A 21 19.04 6.72 -14.17
N ASP A 22 19.58 7.92 -13.99
CA ASP A 22 21.03 8.16 -13.98
C ASP A 22 21.70 7.32 -12.87
N SER A 23 21.07 7.22 -11.70
CA SER A 23 21.59 6.42 -10.60
C SER A 23 21.60 4.91 -10.89
N ILE A 24 20.54 4.37 -11.47
CA ILE A 24 20.45 2.96 -11.86
C ILE A 24 21.54 2.64 -12.89
N ARG A 25 21.67 3.46 -13.95
CA ARG A 25 22.67 3.23 -14.99
C ARG A 25 24.11 3.41 -14.51
N LYS A 26 24.33 4.36 -13.62
CA LYS A 26 25.66 4.62 -13.03
C LYS A 26 26.11 3.53 -12.07
N ASN A 27 25.21 3.10 -11.17
CA ASN A 27 25.58 2.32 -9.98
C ASN A 27 25.31 0.81 -10.13
N LEU A 28 24.33 0.41 -10.97
CA LEU A 28 23.92 -0.99 -11.11
C LEU A 28 24.21 -1.57 -12.51
N GLY A 29 24.46 -0.70 -13.50
CA GLY A 29 24.80 -1.10 -14.85
C GLY A 29 23.62 -1.14 -15.83
N SER A 30 23.96 -1.36 -17.11
CA SER A 30 23.02 -1.31 -18.23
C SER A 30 22.25 -2.60 -18.49
N HIS A 31 22.64 -3.71 -17.83
CA HIS A 31 22.01 -5.02 -18.04
C HIS A 31 20.65 -5.17 -17.34
N HIS A 32 20.32 -4.29 -16.42
CA HIS A 32 19.00 -4.24 -15.81
C HIS A 32 17.99 -3.57 -16.73
N GLU A 33 16.78 -4.11 -16.73
CA GLU A 33 15.67 -3.52 -17.45
C GLU A 33 14.97 -2.45 -16.58
N ILE A 34 14.54 -1.37 -17.22
CA ILE A 34 13.73 -0.34 -16.60
C ILE A 34 12.40 -0.25 -17.34
N CYS A 35 11.30 -0.49 -16.65
CA CYS A 35 9.96 -0.39 -17.19
C CYS A 35 9.28 0.86 -16.64
N TRP A 36 9.01 1.84 -17.49
CA TRP A 36 8.33 3.07 -17.13
C TRP A 36 6.89 3.11 -17.63
N ALA A 37 6.02 3.66 -16.82
CA ALA A 37 4.69 4.07 -17.24
C ALA A 37 4.47 5.56 -16.98
N ASP A 38 4.04 6.29 -18.01
CA ASP A 38 3.60 7.68 -17.90
C ASP A 38 2.09 7.72 -17.66
N ASP A 39 1.65 8.27 -16.52
CA ASP A 39 0.24 8.40 -16.15
C ASP A 39 -0.33 9.76 -16.59
N PHE A 40 -0.30 10.05 -17.91
CA PHE A 40 -0.81 11.27 -18.50
C PHE A 40 -0.12 12.54 -17.97
N SER A 41 1.22 12.61 -18.10
CA SER A 41 2.02 13.78 -17.72
C SER A 41 1.94 14.92 -18.74
N ASP A 42 2.16 16.15 -18.28
CA ASP A 42 2.22 17.38 -19.05
C ASP A 42 3.51 18.20 -18.80
N ASP A 43 4.51 17.61 -18.12
CA ASP A 43 5.79 18.22 -17.76
C ASP A 43 6.96 17.81 -18.66
N GLY A 44 6.72 17.10 -19.77
CA GLY A 44 7.74 16.56 -20.66
C GLY A 44 8.27 15.18 -20.26
N THR A 45 7.67 14.52 -19.26
CA THR A 45 8.04 13.16 -18.83
C THR A 45 7.95 12.16 -19.97
N TRP A 46 6.84 12.16 -20.73
CA TRP A 46 6.64 11.21 -21.83
C TRP A 46 7.64 11.39 -22.97
N GLU A 47 7.87 12.62 -23.40
CA GLU A 47 8.81 12.94 -24.48
C GLU A 47 10.24 12.50 -24.10
N TRP A 48 10.62 12.70 -22.86
CA TRP A 48 11.91 12.24 -22.34
C TRP A 48 12.00 10.70 -22.29
N MET A 49 10.96 10.01 -21.81
CA MET A 49 10.91 8.54 -21.82
C MET A 49 11.09 7.99 -23.24
N GLN A 50 10.43 8.60 -24.24
CA GLN A 50 10.58 8.22 -25.64
C GLN A 50 11.99 8.47 -26.18
N GLU A 51 12.66 9.53 -25.75
CA GLU A 51 14.03 9.81 -26.12
C GLU A 51 14.99 8.75 -25.56
N ILE A 52 14.85 8.42 -24.29
CA ILE A 52 15.72 7.43 -23.64
C ILE A 52 15.48 6.03 -24.20
N SER A 53 14.24 5.62 -24.39
CA SER A 53 13.93 4.28 -24.92
C SER A 53 14.49 4.00 -26.32
N LYS A 54 14.82 5.05 -27.10
CA LYS A 54 15.51 4.94 -28.39
C LYS A 54 17.03 4.77 -28.23
N LYS A 55 17.59 5.16 -27.10
CA LYS A 55 19.04 5.15 -26.83
C LYS A 55 19.46 3.99 -25.93
N ASP A 56 18.54 3.50 -25.14
CA ASP A 56 18.74 2.44 -24.16
C ASP A 56 17.75 1.30 -24.42
N GLU A 57 18.24 0.22 -25.02
CA GLU A 57 17.44 -0.95 -25.41
C GLU A 57 16.78 -1.68 -24.24
N ASN A 58 17.32 -1.51 -23.03
CA ASN A 58 16.80 -2.06 -21.79
C ASN A 58 15.80 -1.13 -21.07
N VAL A 59 15.28 -0.13 -21.78
CA VAL A 59 14.17 0.72 -21.31
C VAL A 59 12.91 0.39 -22.09
N LYS A 60 11.85 0.01 -21.34
CA LYS A 60 10.50 -0.22 -21.87
C LYS A 60 9.58 0.90 -21.37
N ILE A 61 8.67 1.35 -22.22
CA ILE A 61 7.77 2.46 -21.89
C ILE A 61 6.33 2.14 -22.20
N HIS A 62 5.44 2.60 -21.34
CA HIS A 62 3.98 2.58 -21.49
C HIS A 62 3.42 3.97 -21.25
N ARG A 63 2.30 4.32 -21.90
CA ARG A 63 1.58 5.56 -21.66
C ARG A 63 0.11 5.31 -21.36
N ASN A 64 -0.39 5.90 -20.30
CA ASN A 64 -1.81 6.16 -20.15
C ASN A 64 -2.17 7.42 -20.95
N GLU A 65 -3.01 7.28 -21.98
CA GLU A 65 -3.40 8.40 -22.85
C GLU A 65 -4.38 9.37 -22.18
N GLY A 66 -4.85 9.05 -20.97
CA GLY A 66 -5.72 9.91 -20.19
C GLY A 66 -7.13 10.07 -20.78
N PRO A 67 -7.90 11.07 -20.34
CA PRO A 67 -7.55 12.05 -19.27
C PRO A 67 -7.62 11.48 -17.85
N THR A 68 -8.21 10.28 -17.67
CA THR A 68 -8.37 9.66 -16.34
C THR A 68 -7.04 9.10 -15.86
N ARG A 69 -6.65 9.47 -14.65
CA ARG A 69 -5.49 8.91 -13.95
C ARG A 69 -5.76 7.44 -13.59
N LEU A 70 -4.83 6.54 -13.96
CA LEU A 70 -4.86 5.14 -13.57
C LEU A 70 -4.22 4.90 -12.20
N GLY A 71 -3.15 5.65 -11.90
CA GLY A 71 -2.38 5.53 -10.68
C GLY A 71 -1.40 4.36 -10.67
N HIS A 72 -0.53 4.37 -9.68
CA HIS A 72 0.54 3.37 -9.62
C HIS A 72 0.03 1.96 -9.33
N THR A 73 -1.08 1.76 -8.62
CA THR A 73 -1.70 0.45 -8.40
C THR A 73 -1.90 -0.32 -9.72
N ILE A 74 -2.51 0.32 -10.72
CA ILE A 74 -2.77 -0.30 -12.03
C ILE A 74 -1.49 -0.36 -12.86
N LEU A 75 -0.68 0.71 -12.83
CA LEU A 75 0.47 0.82 -13.71
C LEU A 75 1.63 -0.07 -13.31
N TYR A 76 1.81 -0.39 -12.02
CA TYR A 76 2.76 -1.43 -11.60
C TYR A 76 2.41 -2.76 -12.25
N ASP A 77 1.15 -3.18 -12.18
CA ASP A 77 0.70 -4.45 -12.72
C ASP A 77 0.79 -4.49 -14.24
N THR A 78 0.43 -3.41 -14.92
CA THR A 78 0.61 -3.28 -16.38
C THR A 78 2.08 -3.47 -16.75
N LEU A 79 3.00 -2.80 -16.06
CA LEU A 79 4.44 -2.91 -16.35
C LEU A 79 4.98 -4.30 -16.07
N VAL A 80 4.60 -4.92 -14.95
CA VAL A 80 5.03 -6.29 -14.62
C VAL A 80 4.51 -7.29 -15.65
N ASN A 81 3.23 -7.22 -16.00
CA ASN A 81 2.59 -8.23 -16.84
C ASN A 81 2.97 -8.12 -18.30
N ASP A 82 3.00 -6.88 -18.83
CA ASP A 82 3.05 -6.66 -20.27
C ASP A 82 4.44 -6.21 -20.79
N TYR A 83 5.30 -5.68 -19.90
CA TYR A 83 6.57 -5.07 -20.29
C TYR A 83 7.81 -5.72 -19.70
N ALA A 84 7.78 -6.10 -18.41
CA ALA A 84 8.93 -6.72 -17.74
C ALA A 84 9.28 -8.08 -18.36
N THR A 85 10.55 -8.26 -18.73
CA THR A 85 11.02 -9.51 -19.37
C THR A 85 11.93 -10.35 -18.48
N ASN A 86 12.43 -9.80 -17.37
CA ASN A 86 13.24 -10.56 -16.42
C ASN A 86 12.37 -11.35 -15.43
N ASP A 87 12.92 -12.44 -14.90
CA ASP A 87 12.26 -13.27 -13.87
C ASP A 87 12.06 -12.55 -12.54
N ILE A 88 12.83 -11.50 -12.27
CA ILE A 88 12.77 -10.72 -11.03
C ILE A 88 12.32 -9.31 -11.37
N VAL A 89 11.26 -8.86 -10.70
CA VAL A 89 10.74 -7.49 -10.79
C VAL A 89 10.97 -6.77 -9.47
N MET A 90 11.22 -5.47 -9.51
CA MET A 90 11.39 -4.62 -8.35
C MET A 90 10.44 -3.43 -8.44
N ILE A 91 9.49 -3.35 -7.53
CA ILE A 91 8.61 -2.18 -7.38
C ILE A 91 9.47 -1.04 -6.85
N TYR A 92 9.56 0.03 -7.65
CA TYR A 92 10.53 1.09 -7.45
C TYR A 92 9.91 2.47 -7.72
N HIS A 93 10.15 3.43 -6.82
CA HIS A 93 9.58 4.78 -7.01
C HIS A 93 10.48 5.66 -7.90
N ALA A 94 9.86 6.61 -8.59
CA ALA A 94 10.58 7.54 -9.47
C ALA A 94 11.51 8.51 -8.69
N ASP A 95 11.30 8.70 -7.40
CA ASP A 95 12.07 9.58 -6.51
C ASP A 95 13.10 8.83 -5.65
N MET A 96 13.60 7.69 -6.15
CA MET A 96 14.65 6.88 -5.52
C MET A 96 15.94 6.90 -6.31
N TYR A 97 17.06 7.08 -5.62
CA TYR A 97 18.42 6.93 -6.12
C TYR A 97 18.95 5.55 -5.73
N ALA A 98 19.32 4.76 -6.71
CA ALA A 98 19.93 3.44 -6.49
C ALA A 98 21.37 3.58 -5.98
N CYS A 99 21.65 3.12 -4.77
CA CYS A 99 23.01 3.09 -4.24
C CYS A 99 23.82 1.93 -4.85
N PRO A 100 25.15 2.03 -4.94
CA PRO A 100 25.99 0.95 -5.45
C PRO A 100 25.78 -0.36 -4.69
N GLY A 101 25.65 -1.48 -5.44
CA GLY A 101 25.47 -2.82 -4.88
C GLY A 101 24.05 -3.15 -4.42
N LEU A 102 23.05 -2.25 -4.65
CA LEU A 102 21.65 -2.53 -4.34
C LEU A 102 21.17 -3.84 -4.98
N ASP A 103 21.44 -4.02 -6.26
CA ASP A 103 21.04 -5.20 -7.04
C ASP A 103 21.68 -6.48 -6.51
N GLU A 104 22.99 -6.46 -6.24
CA GLU A 104 23.73 -7.61 -5.70
C GLU A 104 23.16 -8.05 -4.36
N GLN A 105 22.87 -7.10 -3.46
CA GLN A 105 22.35 -7.40 -2.13
C GLN A 105 20.91 -7.88 -2.16
N VAL A 106 20.07 -7.33 -3.05
CA VAL A 106 18.72 -7.83 -3.26
C VAL A 106 18.75 -9.24 -3.86
N LEU A 107 19.52 -9.45 -4.93
CA LEU A 107 19.63 -10.74 -5.61
C LEU A 107 20.22 -11.85 -4.73
N LYS A 108 21.08 -11.51 -3.78
CA LYS A 108 21.66 -12.45 -2.79
C LYS A 108 20.59 -13.17 -1.98
N HIS A 109 19.49 -12.49 -1.67
CA HIS A 109 18.42 -13.00 -0.82
C HIS A 109 17.18 -13.46 -1.58
N MET A 110 17.18 -13.29 -2.93
CA MET A 110 16.07 -13.70 -3.77
C MET A 110 15.97 -15.22 -3.93
N LYS A 111 14.86 -15.79 -3.51
CA LYS A 111 14.42 -17.16 -3.76
C LYS A 111 12.91 -17.20 -4.00
N PRO A 112 12.36 -18.22 -4.70
CA PRO A 112 10.92 -18.38 -4.84
C PRO A 112 10.20 -18.33 -3.47
N GLY A 113 9.07 -17.63 -3.41
CA GLY A 113 8.33 -17.44 -2.16
C GLY A 113 8.93 -16.43 -1.19
N THR A 114 9.86 -15.57 -1.66
CA THR A 114 10.47 -14.51 -0.82
C THR A 114 10.30 -13.15 -1.48
N VAL A 115 9.91 -12.16 -0.70
CA VAL A 115 9.90 -10.74 -1.07
C VAL A 115 11.05 -10.04 -0.34
N VAL A 116 11.93 -9.36 -1.08
CA VAL A 116 13.12 -8.72 -0.54
C VAL A 116 13.02 -7.22 -0.69
N SER A 117 12.96 -6.50 0.43
CA SER A 117 12.97 -5.03 0.48
C SER A 117 14.39 -4.50 0.66
N ALA A 118 14.69 -3.38 -0.01
CA ALA A 118 15.90 -2.61 0.27
C ALA A 118 15.66 -1.61 1.41
N THR A 119 16.73 -1.23 2.10
CA THR A 119 16.68 -0.19 3.14
C THR A 119 16.74 1.20 2.51
N ARG A 120 15.84 2.07 2.95
CA ARG A 120 15.81 3.47 2.50
C ARG A 120 16.69 4.34 3.39
N ILE A 121 17.42 5.26 2.75
CA ILE A 121 18.06 6.40 3.40
C ILE A 121 17.22 7.62 3.01
N GLU A 122 16.72 8.37 3.97
CA GLU A 122 15.78 9.47 3.74
C GLU A 122 16.22 10.75 4.44
N PRO A 123 15.93 11.94 3.84
CA PRO A 123 15.99 13.18 4.59
C PRO A 123 14.92 13.20 5.69
N PRO A 124 15.08 14.00 6.76
CA PRO A 124 14.18 13.97 7.92
C PRO A 124 12.85 14.67 7.67
N LEU A 125 12.12 14.27 6.62
CA LEU A 125 10.77 14.72 6.31
C LEU A 125 9.71 13.98 7.15
N HIS A 126 9.96 12.69 7.40
CA HIS A 126 9.11 11.83 8.21
C HIS A 126 9.85 11.38 9.47
N PRO A 127 9.14 10.98 10.54
CA PRO A 127 9.76 10.36 11.71
C PRO A 127 10.61 9.15 11.32
N ASP A 128 11.50 8.75 12.23
CA ASP A 128 12.29 7.53 12.10
C ASP A 128 11.40 6.28 12.05
N GLY A 129 11.90 5.23 11.43
CA GLY A 129 11.19 3.96 11.27
C GLY A 129 12.14 2.80 11.00
N PRO A 130 11.66 1.56 11.20
CA PRO A 130 12.50 0.36 11.04
C PRO A 130 12.89 0.06 9.59
N GLU A 131 12.20 0.67 8.62
CA GLU A 131 12.40 0.47 7.19
C GLU A 131 13.45 1.41 6.58
N LYS A 132 14.01 2.31 7.39
CA LYS A 132 14.86 3.39 6.87
C LYS A 132 15.91 3.85 7.86
N ILE A 133 16.81 4.68 7.33
CA ILE A 133 17.80 5.42 8.09
C ILE A 133 17.63 6.91 7.76
N LEU A 134 17.47 7.75 8.76
CA LEU A 134 17.42 9.19 8.56
C LEU A 134 18.85 9.73 8.39
N HIS A 135 19.17 10.14 7.17
CA HIS A 135 20.43 10.81 6.85
C HIS A 135 20.22 11.79 5.70
N ASP A 136 20.42 13.06 5.99
CA ASP A 136 20.15 14.15 5.06
C ASP A 136 21.30 14.34 4.07
N CYS A 137 21.10 13.85 2.84
CA CYS A 137 22.01 14.12 1.70
C CYS A 137 21.37 15.08 0.66
N GLY A 138 20.37 15.86 1.05
CA GLY A 138 19.63 16.75 0.18
C GLY A 138 18.15 16.37 0.14
N ILE A 139 17.29 17.36 -0.11
CA ILE A 139 15.83 17.19 -0.12
C ILE A 139 15.24 17.26 -1.53
N GLU A 140 16.05 17.62 -2.51
CA GLU A 140 15.71 17.67 -3.94
C GLU A 140 16.91 17.18 -4.77
N PRO A 141 16.71 16.69 -6.01
CA PRO A 141 17.81 16.22 -6.86
C PRO A 141 18.92 17.25 -7.08
N GLU A 142 18.57 18.54 -7.12
CA GLU A 142 19.51 19.65 -7.32
C GLU A 142 20.37 19.92 -6.08
N GLU A 143 19.91 19.51 -4.88
CA GLU A 143 20.65 19.64 -3.60
C GLU A 143 21.35 18.34 -3.22
N PHE A 144 21.18 17.27 -3.99
CA PHE A 144 21.67 15.94 -3.63
C PHE A 144 23.19 15.91 -3.57
N ASP A 145 23.73 15.61 -2.39
CA ASP A 145 25.15 15.42 -2.15
C ASP A 145 25.52 13.94 -2.18
N GLU A 146 25.87 13.47 -3.38
CA GLU A 146 26.27 12.07 -3.60
C GLU A 146 27.53 11.70 -2.80
N LEU A 147 28.52 12.60 -2.68
CA LEU A 147 29.74 12.33 -1.94
C LEU A 147 29.47 12.11 -0.45
N LYS A 148 28.54 12.90 0.10
CA LYS A 148 28.07 12.73 1.48
C LYS A 148 27.39 11.38 1.68
N LEU A 149 26.53 10.97 0.71
CA LEU A 149 25.88 9.66 0.74
C LEU A 149 26.91 8.53 0.68
N MET A 150 27.90 8.59 -0.24
CA MET A 150 28.93 7.54 -0.37
C MET A 150 29.76 7.40 0.92
N LYS A 151 30.17 8.51 1.53
CA LYS A 151 30.86 8.50 2.83
C LYS A 151 30.02 7.90 3.95
N PHE A 152 28.72 8.15 3.93
CA PHE A 152 27.81 7.55 4.89
C PHE A 152 27.72 6.03 4.70
N LEU A 153 27.56 5.55 3.47
CA LEU A 153 27.51 4.13 3.14
C LEU A 153 28.77 3.35 3.52
N GLU A 154 29.96 3.97 3.43
CA GLU A 154 31.23 3.36 3.87
C GLU A 154 31.25 3.04 5.37
N ASN A 155 30.50 3.79 6.17
CA ASN A 155 30.47 3.70 7.63
C ASN A 155 29.21 2.98 8.18
N ILE A 156 28.34 2.46 7.32
CA ILE A 156 27.19 1.68 7.75
C ILE A 156 27.63 0.38 8.41
N ASP A 157 26.90 -0.01 9.46
CA ASP A 157 27.08 -1.29 10.14
C ASP A 157 26.87 -2.46 9.16
N LYS A 158 27.94 -3.20 8.90
CA LYS A 158 27.94 -4.34 7.98
C LYS A 158 27.53 -5.66 8.65
N ASP A 159 27.42 -5.68 9.97
CA ASP A 159 27.01 -6.88 10.71
C ASP A 159 25.48 -7.07 10.66
N LYS A 160 24.72 -5.98 10.46
CA LYS A 160 23.28 -6.05 10.27
C LYS A 160 22.96 -6.44 8.82
N GLU A 161 22.61 -7.69 8.58
CA GLU A 161 22.36 -8.20 7.23
C GLU A 161 20.86 -8.18 6.87
N LEU A 162 20.01 -8.81 7.67
CA LEU A 162 18.59 -8.97 7.41
C LEU A 162 17.73 -8.64 8.63
N SER A 163 16.52 -8.18 8.37
CA SER A 163 15.42 -8.13 9.33
C SER A 163 14.11 -8.61 8.67
N LYS A 164 13.11 -8.92 9.49
CA LYS A 164 11.75 -9.07 9.02
C LYS A 164 11.16 -7.68 8.74
N GLY A 165 10.32 -7.59 7.74
CA GLY A 165 9.65 -6.36 7.36
C GLY A 165 9.54 -6.25 5.85
N ILE A 166 8.67 -5.37 5.40
CA ILE A 166 8.49 -5.08 3.99
C ILE A 166 8.07 -3.63 3.78
N PHE A 167 8.75 -2.96 2.87
CA PHE A 167 8.38 -1.64 2.37
C PHE A 167 9.03 -1.40 0.99
N ALA A 168 8.44 -0.51 0.18
CA ALA A 168 9.06 -0.15 -1.10
C ALA A 168 10.44 0.53 -0.91
N PRO A 169 11.46 0.22 -1.73
CA PRO A 169 11.39 -0.66 -2.87
C PRO A 169 11.52 -2.13 -2.47
N TRP A 170 10.81 -3.01 -3.15
CA TRP A 170 10.87 -4.44 -2.90
C TRP A 170 10.88 -5.25 -4.21
N ALA A 171 11.57 -6.38 -4.18
CA ALA A 171 11.72 -7.29 -5.31
C ALA A 171 11.07 -8.64 -5.03
N ILE A 172 10.57 -9.27 -6.09
CA ILE A 172 9.92 -10.57 -6.08
C ILE A 172 10.15 -11.28 -7.43
N TYR A 173 10.02 -12.59 -7.46
CA TYR A 173 9.89 -13.29 -8.74
C TYR A 173 8.59 -12.89 -9.43
N LYS A 174 8.67 -12.64 -10.75
CA LYS A 174 7.51 -12.24 -11.57
C LYS A 174 6.37 -13.25 -11.48
N ASP A 175 6.69 -14.53 -11.56
CA ASP A 175 5.68 -15.60 -11.45
C ASP A 175 4.99 -15.61 -10.08
N ASP A 176 5.73 -15.33 -9.00
CA ASP A 176 5.19 -15.21 -7.64
C ASP A 176 4.22 -14.02 -7.54
N PHE A 177 4.62 -12.84 -8.10
CA PHE A 177 3.75 -11.67 -8.16
C PHE A 177 2.45 -11.95 -8.93
N GLN A 178 2.57 -12.61 -10.09
CA GLN A 178 1.42 -12.96 -10.92
C GLN A 178 0.52 -14.01 -10.27
N SER A 179 1.09 -14.96 -9.53
CA SER A 179 0.33 -16.05 -8.87
C SER A 179 -0.67 -15.54 -7.83
N ILE A 180 -0.38 -14.41 -7.17
CA ILE A 180 -1.31 -13.77 -6.23
C ILE A 180 -2.21 -12.72 -6.89
N GLY A 181 -2.09 -12.52 -8.22
CA GLY A 181 -2.89 -11.58 -9.00
C GLY A 181 -2.42 -10.11 -8.95
N GLY A 182 -1.18 -9.84 -8.51
CA GLY A 182 -0.63 -8.49 -8.44
C GLY A 182 -1.29 -7.61 -7.36
N HIS A 183 -1.33 -6.28 -7.58
CA HIS A 183 -2.04 -5.35 -6.71
C HIS A 183 -3.55 -5.44 -6.94
N ASP A 184 -4.33 -5.17 -5.89
CA ASP A 184 -5.79 -5.16 -6.01
C ASP A 184 -6.27 -3.80 -6.57
N PRO A 185 -6.93 -3.79 -7.75
CA PRO A 185 -7.45 -2.56 -8.36
C PRO A 185 -8.53 -1.86 -7.52
N LEU A 186 -9.03 -2.50 -6.46
CA LEU A 186 -9.91 -1.89 -5.46
C LEU A 186 -9.32 -0.60 -4.88
N TYR A 187 -7.98 -0.50 -4.82
CA TYR A 187 -7.26 0.62 -4.24
C TYR A 187 -6.78 1.66 -5.25
N ALA A 188 -7.08 1.47 -6.53
CA ALA A 188 -6.70 2.44 -7.55
C ALA A 188 -7.33 3.84 -7.28
N PRO A 189 -6.62 4.93 -7.55
CA PRO A 189 -5.29 5.01 -8.14
C PRO A 189 -4.14 4.79 -7.15
N GLN A 190 -4.38 4.84 -5.83
CA GLN A 190 -3.35 4.69 -4.78
C GLN A 190 -3.95 4.61 -3.37
N SER A 191 -3.10 4.29 -2.38
CA SER A 191 -3.35 4.19 -0.94
C SER A 191 -3.97 2.86 -0.52
N LYS A 192 -3.30 2.17 0.41
CA LYS A 192 -3.58 0.82 0.96
C LYS A 192 -3.26 -0.37 0.03
N GLU A 193 -2.90 -0.14 -1.23
CA GLU A 193 -2.47 -1.19 -2.16
C GLU A 193 -1.26 -1.99 -1.63
N ASP A 194 -0.26 -1.30 -1.09
CA ASP A 194 0.92 -1.93 -0.47
C ASP A 194 0.52 -2.81 0.71
N SER A 195 -0.31 -2.27 1.63
CA SER A 195 -0.73 -3.03 2.81
C SER A 195 -1.58 -4.25 2.44
N ASP A 196 -2.40 -4.14 1.40
CA ASP A 196 -3.19 -5.26 0.88
C ASP A 196 -2.31 -6.36 0.31
N ILE A 197 -1.37 -6.00 -0.58
CA ILE A 197 -0.51 -7.01 -1.21
C ILE A 197 0.43 -7.67 -0.18
N PHE A 198 0.89 -6.93 0.83
CA PHE A 198 1.73 -7.47 1.89
C PHE A 198 0.95 -8.46 2.78
N ASN A 199 -0.30 -8.17 3.10
CA ASN A 199 -1.19 -9.11 3.79
C ASN A 199 -1.37 -10.40 2.95
N ARG A 200 -1.57 -10.27 1.65
CA ARG A 200 -1.76 -11.41 0.74
C ARG A 200 -0.48 -12.23 0.59
N PHE A 201 0.69 -11.61 0.53
CA PHE A 201 1.96 -12.32 0.59
C PHE A 201 2.08 -13.15 1.87
N LEU A 202 1.81 -12.54 3.03
CA LEU A 202 1.90 -13.21 4.31
C LEU A 202 0.97 -14.42 4.40
N LEU A 203 -0.31 -14.26 4.03
CA LEU A 203 -1.30 -15.34 4.05
C LEU A 203 -0.99 -16.46 3.06
N ASN A 204 -0.31 -16.15 1.97
CA ASN A 204 0.15 -17.15 1.00
C ASN A 204 1.51 -17.78 1.37
N GLY A 205 2.05 -17.46 2.56
CA GLY A 205 3.26 -18.08 3.11
C GLY A 205 4.57 -17.54 2.56
N TYR A 206 4.56 -16.34 1.94
CA TYR A 206 5.79 -15.69 1.50
C TYR A 206 6.64 -15.23 2.68
N GLU A 207 7.95 -15.36 2.54
CA GLU A 207 8.91 -14.77 3.47
C GLU A 207 9.14 -13.30 3.10
N LEU A 208 8.95 -12.40 4.06
CA LEU A 208 9.14 -10.96 3.87
C LEU A 208 10.40 -10.53 4.62
N VAL A 209 11.42 -10.09 3.88
CA VAL A 209 12.72 -9.71 4.45
C VAL A 209 13.18 -8.35 3.94
N GLN A 210 13.88 -7.63 4.79
CA GLN A 210 14.55 -6.38 4.45
C GLN A 210 16.06 -6.58 4.52
N THR A 211 16.79 -6.25 3.44
CA THR A 211 18.25 -6.24 3.46
C THR A 211 18.80 -4.89 3.95
N TRP A 212 19.71 -4.92 4.94
CA TRP A 212 20.42 -3.76 5.48
C TRP A 212 21.75 -3.51 4.80
N GLN A 213 21.99 -4.15 3.66
CA GLN A 213 23.19 -3.96 2.84
C GLN A 213 22.88 -3.46 1.41
N GLY A 214 21.59 -3.49 1.02
CA GLY A 214 21.07 -2.91 -0.22
C GLY A 214 20.31 -1.61 0.06
N PHE A 215 20.76 -0.48 -0.49
CA PHE A 215 20.25 0.83 -0.14
C PHE A 215 19.71 1.60 -1.33
N VAL A 216 18.73 2.45 -1.03
CA VAL A 216 18.28 3.54 -1.91
C VAL A 216 18.27 4.84 -1.13
N TYR A 217 18.60 5.97 -1.77
CA TYR A 217 18.28 7.28 -1.21
C TYR A 217 16.92 7.70 -1.73
N HIS A 218 15.96 7.94 -0.85
CA HIS A 218 14.58 8.19 -1.21
C HIS A 218 14.18 9.61 -0.80
N MET A 219 13.83 10.45 -1.79
CA MET A 219 13.36 11.82 -1.53
C MET A 219 12.05 11.86 -0.77
N THR A 220 11.27 10.81 -0.86
CA THR A 220 9.98 10.54 -0.21
C THR A 220 8.87 11.56 -0.55
N SER A 221 7.66 11.08 -0.75
CA SER A 221 6.46 11.89 -0.99
C SER A 221 6.51 12.83 -2.22
N ARG A 222 7.32 12.54 -3.24
CA ARG A 222 7.44 13.36 -4.46
C ARG A 222 6.39 12.99 -5.50
N GLY A 223 5.11 12.97 -5.10
CA GLY A 223 3.99 12.79 -6.03
C GLY A 223 3.67 14.07 -6.81
N SER A 224 3.01 13.93 -7.98
CA SER A 224 2.63 15.03 -8.89
C SER A 224 1.79 16.16 -8.25
N ARG A 225 1.22 15.92 -7.07
CA ARG A 225 0.45 16.92 -6.30
C ARG A 225 1.32 17.94 -5.56
N PHE A 226 2.62 17.69 -5.43
CA PHE A 226 3.54 18.51 -4.67
C PHE A 226 4.41 19.36 -5.61
N LYS A 227 3.83 20.40 -6.18
CA LYS A 227 4.50 21.26 -7.19
C LYS A 227 5.75 21.96 -6.64
N ASP A 228 5.73 22.33 -5.36
CA ASP A 228 6.81 23.11 -4.73
C ASP A 228 7.95 22.23 -4.16
N GLY A 229 7.80 20.90 -4.21
CA GLY A 229 8.78 19.98 -3.62
C GLY A 229 8.87 20.07 -2.10
N ALA A 230 10.00 19.62 -1.54
CA ALA A 230 10.32 19.82 -0.12
C ALA A 230 11.07 21.14 0.10
N MET A 231 10.92 21.68 1.29
CA MET A 231 11.52 22.95 1.70
C MET A 231 12.13 22.83 3.09
N ARG A 232 13.08 23.72 3.39
CA ARG A 232 13.62 23.88 4.75
C ARG A 232 13.12 25.18 5.37
N ASN A 233 12.74 25.12 6.64
CA ASN A 233 12.51 26.34 7.41
C ASN A 233 13.86 26.97 7.87
N PRO A 234 13.87 28.19 8.44
CA PRO A 234 15.11 28.81 8.94
C PRO A 234 15.86 28.00 10.00
N ALA A 235 15.19 27.08 10.69
CA ALA A 235 15.79 26.16 11.66
C ALA A 235 16.33 24.88 11.01
N GLY A 236 16.26 24.74 9.68
CA GLY A 236 16.73 23.58 8.92
C GLY A 236 15.79 22.38 8.89
N GLN A 237 14.59 22.48 9.48
CA GLN A 237 13.63 21.38 9.46
C GLN A 237 12.99 21.23 8.07
N VAL A 238 12.88 20.01 7.60
CA VAL A 238 12.30 19.68 6.30
C VAL A 238 10.78 19.57 6.40
N PHE A 239 10.07 20.14 5.45
CA PHE A 239 8.61 20.07 5.37
C PHE A 239 8.12 20.18 3.92
N MET A 240 6.85 19.83 3.68
CA MET A 240 6.16 19.98 2.38
C MET A 240 4.84 20.72 2.58
N LYS A 241 4.59 21.73 1.74
CA LYS A 241 3.29 22.41 1.70
C LYS A 241 2.26 21.58 0.93
N GLY A 242 0.99 21.64 1.36
CA GLY A 242 -0.12 21.02 0.63
C GLY A 242 -0.06 19.49 0.56
N ARG A 243 0.68 18.86 1.47
CA ARG A 243 0.83 17.41 1.52
C ARG A 243 -0.52 16.68 1.63
N GLU A 244 -1.47 17.25 2.35
CA GLU A 244 -2.81 16.73 2.55
C GLU A 244 -3.83 17.61 1.81
N SER A 245 -3.96 17.42 0.49
CA SER A 245 -5.04 18.03 -0.27
C SER A 245 -6.38 17.32 0.05
N SER A 246 -7.50 18.04 -0.14
CA SER A 246 -8.84 17.44 0.04
C SER A 246 -9.05 16.21 -0.83
N GLU A 247 -8.58 16.25 -2.08
CA GLU A 247 -8.64 15.11 -3.01
C GLU A 247 -7.86 13.90 -2.48
N TRP A 248 -6.67 14.13 -1.93
CA TRP A 248 -5.87 13.04 -1.35
C TRP A 248 -6.51 12.46 -0.09
N LEU A 249 -7.05 13.31 0.78
CA LEU A 249 -7.77 12.87 1.99
C LEU A 249 -8.99 12.03 1.63
N GLU A 250 -9.77 12.47 0.66
CA GLU A 250 -10.95 11.74 0.17
C GLU A 250 -10.56 10.38 -0.43
N GLN A 251 -9.51 10.34 -1.27
CA GLN A 251 -8.97 9.10 -1.82
C GLN A 251 -8.48 8.15 -0.71
N ASN A 252 -7.75 8.67 0.27
CA ASN A 252 -7.25 7.87 1.38
C ASN A 252 -8.38 7.31 2.25
N LEU A 253 -9.42 8.10 2.52
CA LEU A 253 -10.61 7.65 3.25
C LEU A 253 -11.35 6.55 2.49
N ARG A 254 -11.54 6.71 1.17
CA ARG A 254 -12.14 5.69 0.31
C ARG A 254 -11.37 4.37 0.38
N SER A 255 -10.06 4.42 0.18
CA SER A 255 -9.20 3.24 0.24
C SER A 255 -9.17 2.61 1.63
N THR A 256 -9.26 3.41 2.70
CA THR A 256 -9.37 2.92 4.07
C THR A 256 -10.68 2.16 4.30
N ARG A 257 -11.83 2.69 3.83
CA ARG A 257 -13.11 1.97 3.92
C ARG A 257 -13.06 0.65 3.14
N ASN A 258 -12.49 0.65 1.94
CA ASN A 258 -12.33 -0.56 1.15
C ASN A 258 -11.40 -1.58 1.80
N PHE A 259 -10.33 -1.13 2.47
CA PHE A 259 -9.44 -2.01 3.23
C PHE A 259 -10.19 -2.67 4.39
N ILE A 260 -10.98 -1.91 5.15
CA ILE A 260 -11.79 -2.43 6.25
C ILE A 260 -12.85 -3.42 5.72
N ARG A 261 -13.55 -3.09 4.62
CA ARG A 261 -14.50 -4.01 3.97
C ARG A 261 -13.85 -5.35 3.62
N LYS A 262 -12.65 -5.32 3.05
CA LYS A 262 -11.91 -6.51 2.67
C LYS A 262 -11.37 -7.26 3.89
N TRP A 263 -10.65 -6.57 4.77
CA TRP A 263 -9.87 -7.19 5.84
C TRP A 263 -10.59 -7.24 7.21
N GLY A 264 -11.56 -6.38 7.46
CA GLY A 264 -12.29 -6.28 8.74
C GLY A 264 -11.56 -5.48 9.82
N HIS A 265 -10.42 -4.88 9.50
CA HIS A 265 -9.61 -4.11 10.43
C HIS A 265 -8.86 -2.98 9.69
N PHE A 266 -8.30 -2.03 10.44
CA PHE A 266 -7.31 -1.10 9.89
C PHE A 266 -6.02 -1.82 9.54
N VAL A 267 -5.17 -1.17 8.73
CA VAL A 267 -3.80 -1.66 8.50
C VAL A 267 -3.11 -1.86 9.85
N LYS A 268 -2.60 -3.08 10.08
CA LYS A 268 -1.86 -3.47 11.28
C LYS A 268 -0.49 -4.02 10.91
N HIS A 269 0.50 -3.67 11.69
CA HIS A 269 1.88 -4.17 11.57
C HIS A 269 2.55 -4.15 12.94
N ASP A 270 3.60 -4.92 13.10
CA ASP A 270 4.47 -4.87 14.27
C ASP A 270 5.43 -3.65 14.23
N ASN A 271 6.32 -3.59 15.21
CA ASN A 271 7.31 -2.52 15.30
C ASN A 271 8.38 -2.55 14.17
N MET A 272 8.42 -3.62 13.39
CA MET A 272 9.30 -3.78 12.23
C MET A 272 8.56 -3.58 10.89
N LEU A 273 7.35 -3.06 10.91
CA LEU A 273 6.42 -2.95 9.77
C LEU A 273 6.06 -4.31 9.15
N TYR A 274 6.22 -5.40 9.89
CA TYR A 274 5.77 -6.71 9.44
C TYR A 274 4.25 -6.80 9.56
N PRO A 275 3.53 -7.22 8.51
CA PRO A 275 2.07 -7.23 8.52
C PRO A 275 1.51 -8.09 9.64
N ILE A 276 0.44 -7.63 10.28
CA ILE A 276 -0.40 -8.40 11.20
C ILE A 276 -1.76 -8.52 10.54
N VAL A 277 -2.20 -9.74 10.27
CA VAL A 277 -3.48 -10.03 9.61
C VAL A 277 -4.36 -10.80 10.59
N PRO A 278 -5.26 -10.10 11.33
CA PRO A 278 -6.25 -10.74 12.16
C PRO A 278 -7.19 -11.64 11.36
N PRO A 279 -7.77 -12.68 11.95
CA PRO A 279 -8.75 -13.52 11.31
C PRO A 279 -9.96 -12.73 10.80
N LYS A 280 -10.54 -13.13 9.68
CA LYS A 280 -11.77 -12.54 9.13
C LYS A 280 -12.95 -13.44 9.42
N TYR A 281 -13.93 -12.91 10.16
CA TYR A 281 -15.18 -13.57 10.50
C TYR A 281 -16.34 -13.08 9.63
N ASP A 282 -17.35 -13.90 9.43
CA ASP A 282 -18.62 -13.50 8.83
C ASP A 282 -19.52 -12.86 9.88
N VAL A 283 -19.47 -11.51 9.95
CA VAL A 283 -20.18 -10.71 10.95
C VAL A 283 -21.33 -9.95 10.34
N GLY A 284 -22.52 -10.11 10.92
CA GLY A 284 -23.71 -9.30 10.62
C GLY A 284 -23.99 -8.30 11.76
N PHE A 285 -24.03 -7.00 11.45
CA PHE A 285 -24.49 -5.98 12.39
C PHE A 285 -26.00 -5.83 12.30
N VAL A 286 -26.71 -5.90 13.44
CA VAL A 286 -28.16 -5.69 13.53
C VAL A 286 -28.39 -4.42 14.35
N VAL A 287 -28.66 -3.31 13.68
CA VAL A 287 -28.59 -1.96 14.24
C VAL A 287 -29.98 -1.33 14.33
N GLN A 288 -30.39 -0.96 15.53
CA GLN A 288 -31.58 -0.18 15.81
C GLN A 288 -31.26 1.31 15.90
N ASN A 289 -32.25 2.15 15.62
CA ASN A 289 -32.13 3.62 15.63
C ASN A 289 -30.95 4.13 14.80
N CYS A 290 -30.70 3.48 13.66
CA CYS A 290 -29.64 3.86 12.74
C CYS A 290 -30.03 5.13 11.96
N ASN A 291 -29.03 5.84 11.48
CA ASN A 291 -29.18 6.90 10.49
C ASN A 291 -28.07 6.77 9.42
N VAL A 292 -28.19 7.51 8.33
CA VAL A 292 -27.26 7.43 7.20
C VAL A 292 -25.80 7.74 7.61
N GLN A 293 -25.59 8.66 8.55
CA GLN A 293 -24.23 8.97 9.03
C GLN A 293 -23.64 7.79 9.81
N MET A 294 -24.42 7.18 10.69
CA MET A 294 -23.99 5.99 11.43
C MET A 294 -23.78 4.80 10.49
N LEU A 295 -24.64 4.64 9.47
CA LEU A 295 -24.47 3.61 8.45
C LEU A 295 -23.13 3.72 7.72
N LYS A 296 -22.69 4.94 7.35
CA LYS A 296 -21.38 5.20 6.74
C LYS A 296 -20.21 4.75 7.59
N GLU A 297 -20.31 4.93 8.88
CA GLU A 297 -19.24 4.55 9.83
C GLU A 297 -19.23 3.02 10.09
N LEU A 298 -20.40 2.38 10.12
CA LEU A 298 -20.56 0.99 10.52
C LEU A 298 -20.40 -0.03 9.39
N GLU A 299 -20.91 0.30 8.18
CA GLU A 299 -21.00 -0.64 7.05
C GLU A 299 -19.65 -1.28 6.69
N PRO A 300 -18.51 -0.58 6.68
CA PRO A 300 -17.24 -1.20 6.31
C PRO A 300 -16.77 -2.34 7.26
N TRP A 301 -17.23 -2.34 8.51
CA TRP A 301 -16.74 -3.22 9.58
C TRP A 301 -17.40 -4.60 9.66
N CYS A 302 -18.41 -4.86 8.84
CA CYS A 302 -19.15 -6.12 8.86
C CYS A 302 -19.29 -6.72 7.47
N SER A 303 -19.70 -7.97 7.38
CA SER A 303 -20.07 -8.61 6.10
C SER A 303 -21.43 -8.12 5.62
N THR A 304 -22.39 -7.99 6.55
CA THR A 304 -23.76 -7.51 6.27
C THR A 304 -24.20 -6.59 7.42
N ILE A 305 -24.92 -5.52 7.09
CA ILE A 305 -25.54 -4.66 8.07
C ILE A 305 -27.07 -4.61 7.85
N TYR A 306 -27.84 -4.85 8.91
CA TYR A 306 -29.28 -4.83 8.94
C TYR A 306 -29.74 -3.57 9.68
N VAL A 307 -30.41 -2.65 8.96
CA VAL A 307 -30.71 -1.30 9.49
C VAL A 307 -32.20 -0.94 9.34
N ASP A 308 -32.69 -0.09 10.23
CA ASP A 308 -34.04 0.44 10.27
C ASP A 308 -34.19 1.84 9.64
N CYS A 309 -33.14 2.31 8.95
CA CYS A 309 -33.15 3.61 8.27
C CYS A 309 -33.18 3.47 6.73
N GLU A 310 -33.47 4.58 6.05
CA GLU A 310 -33.34 4.68 4.60
C GLU A 310 -31.87 4.66 4.19
N TYR A 311 -31.47 3.80 3.25
CA TYR A 311 -30.10 3.57 2.84
C TYR A 311 -29.86 3.64 1.32
N VAL A 312 -30.91 3.81 0.52
CA VAL A 312 -30.81 3.77 -0.96
C VAL A 312 -29.88 4.86 -1.48
N ASP A 313 -29.93 6.07 -0.92
CA ASP A 313 -29.08 7.17 -1.35
C ASP A 313 -27.60 6.93 -0.95
N TYR A 314 -27.36 6.32 0.20
CA TYR A 314 -26.02 5.89 0.58
C TYR A 314 -25.43 4.89 -0.43
N ILE A 315 -26.20 3.88 -0.84
CA ILE A 315 -25.75 2.92 -1.86
C ILE A 315 -25.42 3.63 -3.17
N LYS A 316 -26.27 4.55 -3.65
CA LYS A 316 -26.00 5.30 -4.89
C LYS A 316 -24.72 6.09 -4.84
N ASP A 317 -24.47 6.76 -3.71
CA ASP A 317 -23.29 7.61 -3.54
C ASP A 317 -22.00 6.80 -3.37
N GLU A 318 -22.03 5.76 -2.53
CA GLU A 318 -20.82 5.00 -2.15
C GLU A 318 -20.48 3.87 -3.14
N GLN A 319 -21.44 3.31 -3.90
CA GLN A 319 -21.21 2.19 -4.81
C GLN A 319 -20.13 2.48 -5.86
N ASN A 320 -20.00 3.72 -6.31
CA ASN A 320 -18.98 4.12 -7.27
C ASN A 320 -17.56 4.15 -6.65
N SER A 321 -17.47 4.08 -5.33
CA SER A 321 -16.22 4.11 -4.56
C SER A 321 -15.70 2.73 -4.16
N THR A 322 -16.43 1.66 -4.51
CA THR A 322 -16.09 0.29 -4.10
C THR A 322 -16.47 -0.74 -5.16
N LYS A 323 -15.77 -1.89 -5.15
CA LYS A 323 -16.11 -3.09 -5.92
C LYS A 323 -17.07 -4.02 -5.18
N PHE A 324 -17.21 -3.83 -3.86
CA PHE A 324 -18.21 -4.59 -3.09
C PHE A 324 -19.63 -4.19 -3.50
N ASN A 325 -20.51 -5.17 -3.67
CA ASN A 325 -21.92 -4.91 -3.94
C ASN A 325 -22.62 -4.46 -2.64
N LEU A 326 -22.85 -3.18 -2.50
CA LEU A 326 -23.47 -2.61 -1.29
C LEU A 326 -24.93 -3.06 -1.12
N SER A 327 -25.64 -3.40 -2.18
CA SER A 327 -27.00 -3.97 -2.08
C SER A 327 -27.02 -5.36 -1.45
N ASP A 328 -25.91 -6.10 -1.51
CA ASP A 328 -25.78 -7.38 -0.82
C ASP A 328 -25.38 -7.21 0.64
N ARG A 329 -24.64 -6.15 0.96
CA ARG A 329 -24.13 -5.85 2.29
C ARG A 329 -25.13 -5.12 3.19
N ILE A 330 -26.05 -4.32 2.63
CA ILE A 330 -26.99 -3.51 3.40
C ILE A 330 -28.39 -4.08 3.20
N LYS A 331 -29.05 -4.46 4.28
CA LYS A 331 -30.35 -5.11 4.28
C LYS A 331 -31.33 -4.41 5.23
N PRO A 332 -32.66 -4.49 4.96
CA PRO A 332 -33.65 -4.07 5.94
C PRO A 332 -33.49 -4.80 7.28
N TYR A 333 -33.81 -4.10 8.38
CA TYR A 333 -33.72 -4.65 9.73
C TYR A 333 -34.48 -5.98 9.91
N ASP A 334 -35.63 -6.13 9.28
CA ASP A 334 -36.49 -7.32 9.37
C ASP A 334 -36.09 -8.48 8.48
N ASN A 335 -35.03 -8.33 7.68
CA ASN A 335 -34.56 -9.38 6.78
C ASN A 335 -33.98 -10.57 7.55
N ASP A 336 -33.99 -11.75 6.94
CA ASP A 336 -33.32 -12.94 7.48
C ASP A 336 -31.83 -12.70 7.67
N LYS A 337 -31.29 -13.16 8.81
CA LYS A 337 -29.94 -12.93 9.26
C LYS A 337 -29.16 -14.24 9.22
N ASN A 338 -28.27 -14.37 8.22
CA ASN A 338 -27.58 -15.63 7.92
C ASN A 338 -26.09 -15.59 8.24
N ASN A 339 -25.58 -14.51 8.86
CA ASN A 339 -24.17 -14.43 9.23
C ASN A 339 -23.84 -15.36 10.40
N HIS A 340 -22.61 -15.86 10.44
CA HIS A 340 -22.14 -16.73 11.49
C HIS A 340 -22.12 -16.04 12.86
N ILE A 341 -21.87 -14.73 12.87
CA ILE A 341 -21.87 -13.91 14.09
C ILE A 341 -22.82 -12.73 13.87
N LEU A 342 -23.81 -12.59 14.76
CA LEU A 342 -24.68 -11.42 14.77
C LEU A 342 -24.33 -10.53 15.95
N VAL A 343 -24.10 -9.25 15.70
CA VAL A 343 -23.85 -8.22 16.71
C VAL A 343 -25.01 -7.25 16.72
N LYS A 344 -25.81 -7.29 17.79
CA LYS A 344 -27.05 -6.49 17.95
C LYS A 344 -26.80 -5.33 18.88
N PHE A 345 -27.15 -4.12 18.45
CA PHE A 345 -26.98 -2.92 19.27
C PHE A 345 -27.88 -1.76 18.82
N ASP A 346 -28.02 -0.77 19.69
CA ASP A 346 -28.70 0.50 19.42
C ASP A 346 -27.66 1.57 19.06
N ALA A 347 -27.75 2.16 17.84
CA ALA A 347 -26.79 3.15 17.35
C ALA A 347 -26.73 4.40 18.23
N THR A 348 -27.79 4.76 18.97
CA THR A 348 -27.81 5.91 19.86
C THR A 348 -26.94 5.73 21.12
N LYS A 349 -26.53 4.50 21.42
CA LYS A 349 -25.65 4.17 22.54
C LYS A 349 -24.16 4.15 22.18
N LEU A 350 -23.85 4.28 20.87
CA LEU A 350 -22.45 4.29 20.43
C LEU A 350 -21.75 5.58 20.83
N ASN A 351 -20.50 5.43 21.22
CA ASN A 351 -19.56 6.50 21.50
C ASN A 351 -18.16 6.09 21.05
N SER A 352 -17.16 6.98 21.20
CA SER A 352 -15.79 6.73 20.75
C SER A 352 -15.10 5.58 21.48
N GLU A 353 -15.48 5.29 22.72
CA GLU A 353 -14.88 4.21 23.52
C GLU A 353 -15.41 2.84 23.07
N ASN A 354 -16.75 2.67 23.07
CA ASN A 354 -17.32 1.38 22.69
C ASN A 354 -17.23 1.08 21.20
N PHE A 355 -17.08 2.08 20.32
CA PHE A 355 -16.75 1.85 18.91
C PHE A 355 -15.41 1.11 18.74
N GLN A 356 -14.47 1.24 19.69
CA GLN A 356 -13.21 0.49 19.65
C GLN A 356 -13.42 -1.03 19.78
N ILE A 357 -14.55 -1.48 20.31
CA ILE A 357 -14.92 -2.91 20.32
C ILE A 357 -15.12 -3.41 18.88
N LEU A 358 -15.79 -2.61 18.04
CA LEU A 358 -15.97 -2.96 16.62
C LEU A 358 -14.65 -2.89 15.83
N VAL A 359 -13.79 -1.92 16.14
CA VAL A 359 -12.46 -1.77 15.52
C VAL A 359 -11.55 -2.95 15.82
N ASN A 360 -11.65 -3.54 17.02
CA ASN A 360 -10.84 -4.66 17.47
C ASN A 360 -11.64 -5.98 17.53
N LEU A 361 -12.73 -6.05 16.78
CA LEU A 361 -13.66 -7.17 16.86
C LEU A 361 -13.01 -8.53 16.57
N SER A 362 -12.15 -8.59 15.56
CA SER A 362 -11.45 -9.83 15.20
C SER A 362 -10.61 -10.39 16.34
N GLU A 363 -9.86 -9.53 17.03
CA GLU A 363 -9.03 -9.93 18.16
C GLU A 363 -9.90 -10.37 19.36
N ILE A 364 -10.97 -9.62 19.65
CA ILE A 364 -11.90 -9.97 20.74
C ILE A 364 -12.53 -11.33 20.48
N LEU A 365 -12.96 -11.61 19.25
CA LEU A 365 -13.53 -12.90 18.88
C LEU A 365 -12.50 -14.03 18.97
N THR A 366 -11.26 -13.78 18.54
CA THR A 366 -10.18 -14.77 18.60
C THR A 366 -9.81 -15.12 20.04
N ASP A 367 -9.71 -14.12 20.92
CA ASP A 367 -9.13 -14.30 22.24
C ASP A 367 -10.16 -14.72 23.31
N SER A 368 -11.43 -14.37 23.13
CA SER A 368 -12.40 -14.41 24.22
C SER A 368 -13.76 -14.98 23.86
N ALA A 369 -14.05 -15.27 22.58
CA ALA A 369 -15.37 -15.71 22.19
C ALA A 369 -15.51 -17.25 22.17
N GLU A 370 -16.70 -17.71 22.56
CA GLU A 370 -17.17 -19.08 22.39
C GLU A 370 -18.50 -19.06 21.63
N GLU A 371 -18.87 -20.14 20.99
CA GLU A 371 -20.18 -20.28 20.35
C GLU A 371 -21.30 -20.11 21.38
N GLY A 372 -22.34 -19.37 21.04
CA GLY A 372 -23.44 -19.04 21.92
C GLY A 372 -23.70 -17.54 22.03
N LYS A 373 -24.19 -17.10 23.19
CA LYS A 373 -24.52 -15.69 23.44
C LYS A 373 -23.47 -15.04 24.33
N MET A 374 -23.02 -13.87 23.94
CA MET A 374 -22.08 -13.04 24.68
C MET A 374 -22.60 -11.60 24.75
N GLU A 375 -22.37 -10.92 25.86
CA GLU A 375 -22.64 -9.49 26.03
C GLU A 375 -21.34 -8.77 26.33
N LEU A 376 -21.11 -7.67 25.63
CA LEU A 376 -19.95 -6.81 25.85
C LEU A 376 -20.36 -5.34 25.65
N ASP A 377 -20.36 -4.56 26.71
CA ASP A 377 -20.84 -3.17 26.74
C ASP A 377 -22.28 -3.05 26.17
N VAL A 378 -22.48 -2.32 25.09
CA VAL A 378 -23.78 -2.13 24.41
C VAL A 378 -24.10 -3.20 23.37
N PHE A 379 -23.19 -4.13 23.13
CA PHE A 379 -23.27 -5.14 22.09
C PHE A 379 -23.74 -6.50 22.64
N ASN A 380 -24.73 -7.08 21.95
CA ASN A 380 -25.21 -8.44 22.20
C ASN A 380 -24.81 -9.31 21.01
N PHE A 381 -23.97 -10.29 21.26
CA PHE A 381 -23.48 -11.24 20.29
C PHE A 381 -24.31 -12.52 20.29
N ASP A 382 -24.57 -13.04 19.08
CA ASP A 382 -25.15 -14.35 18.84
C ASP A 382 -24.19 -15.07 17.86
N ILE A 383 -23.37 -15.97 18.44
CA ILE A 383 -22.24 -16.59 17.74
C ILE A 383 -22.63 -18.04 17.42
N GLN A 384 -22.87 -18.31 16.15
CA GLN A 384 -23.23 -19.64 15.64
C GLN A 384 -22.00 -20.42 15.17
N SER A 385 -20.97 -19.72 14.70
CA SER A 385 -19.70 -20.31 14.26
C SER A 385 -18.59 -19.27 14.36
N LEU A 386 -17.40 -19.73 14.74
CA LEU A 386 -16.16 -18.96 14.73
C LEU A 386 -15.25 -19.33 13.55
N GLU A 387 -15.82 -19.87 12.47
CA GLU A 387 -15.11 -20.13 11.24
C GLU A 387 -14.61 -18.83 10.59
N THR A 388 -13.36 -18.85 10.11
CA THR A 388 -12.69 -17.70 9.50
C THR A 388 -12.42 -17.95 8.02
N TYR A 389 -12.31 -16.86 7.24
CA TYR A 389 -12.14 -16.95 5.79
C TYR A 389 -11.09 -15.98 5.21
N GLU A 390 -10.14 -15.49 6.03
CA GLU A 390 -9.09 -14.56 5.58
C GLU A 390 -8.25 -15.13 4.42
N LYS A 391 -8.11 -16.45 4.33
CA LYS A 391 -7.39 -17.08 3.20
C LYS A 391 -8.06 -16.90 1.85
N GLU A 392 -9.36 -16.64 1.83
CA GLU A 392 -10.09 -16.34 0.60
C GLU A 392 -9.76 -14.94 0.07
N LEU A 393 -9.26 -14.05 0.96
CA LEU A 393 -8.90 -12.67 0.66
C LEU A 393 -7.56 -12.53 -0.08
N ILE A 394 -6.83 -13.63 -0.29
CA ILE A 394 -5.60 -13.63 -1.10
C ILE A 394 -5.90 -13.22 -2.54
N LYS A 395 -7.09 -13.49 -3.04
CA LYS A 395 -7.52 -13.09 -4.39
C LYS A 395 -7.81 -11.59 -4.46
N VAL A 396 -7.50 -11.00 -5.60
CA VAL A 396 -7.93 -9.62 -5.93
C VAL A 396 -9.45 -9.55 -6.15
N ILE A 397 -10.05 -8.40 -5.86
CA ILE A 397 -11.51 -8.15 -5.95
C ILE A 397 -11.88 -7.45 -7.25
#